data_6e3b958f87bb1d91823239026bbd09d2
#
_entry.id   6e3b958f87bb1d91823239026bbd09d2
#
_cell.length_a   1.000
_cell.length_b   1.000
_cell.length_c   1.000
_cell.angle_alpha   90.00
_cell.angle_beta   90.00
_cell.angle_gamma   90.00
#
_symmetry.space_group_name_H-M   'P 1'
#
loop_
_entity.id
_entity.type
_entity.pdbx_description
1 polymer ?
#
loop_
_entity_poly.entity_id
_entity_poly.type
_entity_poly.pdbx_seq_one_letter_code
_entity_poly.pdbx_strand_id
1 'polypeptide(L)'
;MVIRIIYYVIYCLINIIRIFRLTELYQPTFNPNNITFIRNKSYARESLERIEIIAVHIDLKTISTYLDVGSQLGYFVYKINELNHAILATGIEMNEISYMYSELIGILNKTKNVTFMNSELTSDIAYNMPCYDLVSFLNVFHHIVHFKGFNEADKIMKCLYKKTKKYFIFETGQYNEKGLYWSSDLSFMGDSPTHWVFEYLQMLGFSDVKMVSKFKTHLNNEERGFFVCTK
;
A
#
# COMPACT_ATOMS: atom_id res chain seq x y z
N MET A 1 -24.50 7.82 24.24
CA MET A 1 -23.20 7.19 23.93
C MET A 1 -23.39 5.73 23.47
N VAL A 2 -24.03 4.86 24.23
CA VAL A 2 -24.24 3.43 23.90
C VAL A 2 -24.94 3.21 22.55
N ILE A 3 -26.02 3.94 22.24
CA ILE A 3 -26.77 3.81 20.99
C ILE A 3 -25.89 4.13 19.77
N ARG A 4 -25.02 5.14 19.85
CA ARG A 4 -24.08 5.46 18.75
C ARG A 4 -23.04 4.35 18.53
N ILE A 5 -22.58 3.72 19.59
CA ILE A 5 -21.65 2.58 19.52
C ILE A 5 -22.35 1.38 18.86
N ILE A 6 -23.61 1.09 19.21
CA ILE A 6 -24.37 0.01 18.59
C ILE A 6 -24.62 0.27 17.11
N TYR A 7 -25.00 1.49 16.71
CA TYR A 7 -25.14 1.86 15.31
C TYR A 7 -23.81 1.73 14.54
N TYR A 8 -22.72 2.16 15.13
CA TYR A 8 -21.40 2.02 14.55
C TYR A 8 -21.00 0.56 14.35
N VAL A 9 -21.23 -0.29 15.34
CA VAL A 9 -20.97 -1.73 15.25
C VAL A 9 -21.85 -2.40 14.18
N ILE A 10 -23.13 -2.04 14.09
CA ILE A 10 -24.04 -2.56 13.06
C ILE A 10 -23.62 -2.08 11.68
N TYR A 11 -23.26 -0.81 11.54
CA TYR A 11 -22.72 -0.25 10.28
C TYR A 11 -21.45 -0.97 9.86
N CYS A 12 -20.52 -1.22 10.78
CA CYS A 12 -19.31 -2.00 10.56
C CYS A 12 -19.64 -3.42 10.09
N LEU A 13 -20.53 -4.12 10.77
CA LEU A 13 -20.94 -5.47 10.44
C LEU A 13 -21.61 -5.55 9.05
N ILE A 14 -22.48 -4.60 8.72
CA ILE A 14 -23.13 -4.55 7.39
C ILE A 14 -22.08 -4.33 6.29
N ASN A 15 -21.12 -3.41 6.47
CA ASN A 15 -20.10 -3.16 5.49
C ASN A 15 -19.09 -4.30 5.37
N ILE A 16 -18.76 -4.95 6.49
CA ILE A 16 -17.97 -6.18 6.50
C ILE A 16 -18.67 -7.29 5.72
N ILE A 17 -19.98 -7.50 5.95
CA ILE A 17 -20.79 -8.48 5.19
C ILE A 17 -20.80 -8.12 3.69
N ARG A 18 -20.83 -6.84 3.34
CA ARG A 18 -20.72 -6.40 1.94
C ARG A 18 -19.36 -6.76 1.33
N ILE A 19 -18.26 -6.52 2.04
CA ILE A 19 -16.91 -6.92 1.59
C ILE A 19 -16.84 -8.44 1.42
N PHE A 20 -17.39 -9.21 2.35
CA PHE A 20 -17.44 -10.68 2.26
C PHE A 20 -18.32 -11.22 1.12
N ARG A 21 -19.26 -10.44 0.62
CA ARG A 21 -20.09 -10.80 -0.55
C ARG A 21 -19.45 -10.45 -1.89
N LEU A 22 -18.37 -9.65 -1.91
CA LEU A 22 -17.63 -9.41 -3.13
C LEU A 22 -17.04 -10.74 -3.63
N THR A 23 -17.20 -10.99 -4.91
CA THR A 23 -16.71 -12.22 -5.55
C THR A 23 -15.21 -12.24 -5.68
N GLU A 24 -14.58 -11.06 -5.71
CA GLU A 24 -13.14 -10.86 -5.83
C GLU A 24 -12.70 -9.71 -4.93
N LEU A 25 -11.58 -9.90 -4.23
CA LEU A 25 -10.93 -8.88 -3.43
C LEU A 25 -9.67 -8.39 -4.16
N TYR A 26 -9.34 -7.12 -4.01
CA TYR A 26 -8.11 -6.57 -4.58
C TYR A 26 -6.86 -7.12 -3.91
N GLN A 27 -6.89 -7.28 -2.59
CA GLN A 27 -5.83 -7.90 -1.80
C GLN A 27 -6.35 -9.13 -1.05
N PRO A 28 -5.48 -10.10 -0.71
CA PRO A 28 -5.83 -11.18 0.21
C PRO A 28 -6.20 -10.62 1.59
N THR A 29 -7.03 -11.35 2.30
CA THR A 29 -7.29 -11.07 3.72
C THR A 29 -6.23 -11.75 4.57
N PHE A 30 -5.65 -11.04 5.52
CA PHE A 30 -4.74 -11.62 6.51
C PHE A 30 -5.52 -12.53 7.47
N ASN A 31 -5.25 -13.83 7.46
CA ASN A 31 -5.97 -14.81 8.27
C ASN A 31 -5.07 -15.95 8.74
N PRO A 32 -4.03 -15.67 9.56
CA PRO A 32 -3.08 -16.68 10.03
C PRO A 32 -3.72 -17.72 10.97
N ASN A 33 -4.81 -17.35 11.64
CA ASN A 33 -5.52 -18.21 12.60
C ASN A 33 -6.65 -19.04 11.96
N ASN A 34 -6.78 -19.04 10.62
CA ASN A 34 -7.80 -19.75 9.86
C ASN A 34 -9.23 -19.53 10.39
N ILE A 35 -9.54 -18.28 10.73
CA ILE A 35 -10.87 -17.89 11.22
C ILE A 35 -11.89 -18.18 10.11
N THR A 36 -12.87 -19.03 10.41
CA THR A 36 -13.74 -19.65 9.38
C THR A 36 -14.62 -18.68 8.62
N PHE A 37 -14.97 -17.53 9.19
CA PHE A 37 -15.75 -16.51 8.50
C PHE A 37 -14.91 -15.54 7.67
N ILE A 38 -13.57 -15.54 7.85
CA ILE A 38 -12.61 -14.83 6.99
C ILE A 38 -12.21 -15.80 5.88
N ARG A 39 -12.94 -15.82 4.79
CA ARG A 39 -12.60 -16.65 3.66
C ARG A 39 -11.71 -15.85 2.70
N ASN A 40 -10.55 -16.40 2.36
CA ASN A 40 -9.80 -15.95 1.20
C ASN A 40 -10.60 -16.37 -0.04
N LYS A 41 -11.27 -15.41 -0.66
CA LYS A 41 -11.80 -15.54 -2.02
C LYS A 41 -10.67 -15.26 -3.00
N SER A 42 -10.93 -15.43 -4.29
CA SER A 42 -10.02 -14.96 -5.33
C SER A 42 -9.68 -13.48 -5.09
N TYR A 43 -8.45 -13.10 -5.32
CA TYR A 43 -7.98 -11.73 -5.21
C TYR A 43 -7.26 -11.32 -6.49
N ALA A 44 -7.40 -10.06 -6.85
CA ALA A 44 -6.95 -9.54 -8.15
C ALA A 44 -5.44 -9.28 -8.20
N ARG A 45 -4.77 -9.17 -7.04
CA ARG A 45 -3.37 -8.76 -6.94
C ARG A 45 -2.49 -9.88 -6.39
N GLU A 46 -1.35 -10.13 -7.04
CA GLU A 46 -0.28 -11.04 -6.60
C GLU A 46 0.46 -10.43 -5.39
N SER A 47 -0.23 -10.34 -4.25
CA SER A 47 0.29 -9.66 -3.06
C SER A 47 1.28 -10.52 -2.28
N LEU A 48 1.13 -11.85 -2.31
CA LEU A 48 2.05 -12.77 -1.64
C LEU A 48 3.43 -12.73 -2.32
N GLU A 49 3.45 -12.80 -3.63
CA GLU A 49 4.66 -12.76 -4.45
C GLU A 49 5.45 -11.44 -4.20
N ARG A 50 4.74 -10.33 -4.03
CA ARG A 50 5.37 -9.05 -3.66
C ARG A 50 6.01 -9.10 -2.27
N ILE A 51 5.35 -9.74 -1.29
CA ILE A 51 5.90 -9.91 0.06
C ILE A 51 7.16 -10.80 0.01
N GLU A 52 7.14 -11.88 -0.77
CA GLU A 52 8.30 -12.76 -0.94
C GLU A 52 9.49 -12.01 -1.55
N ILE A 53 9.26 -11.20 -2.57
CA ILE A 53 10.29 -10.35 -3.18
C ILE A 53 10.83 -9.34 -2.17
N ILE A 54 9.97 -8.69 -1.38
CA ILE A 54 10.40 -7.78 -0.31
C ILE A 54 11.32 -8.51 0.66
N ALA A 55 10.95 -9.70 1.13
CA ALA A 55 11.73 -10.48 2.08
C ALA A 55 13.08 -10.98 1.52
N VAL A 56 13.19 -11.16 0.20
CA VAL A 56 14.46 -11.52 -0.47
C VAL A 56 15.40 -10.32 -0.58
N HIS A 57 14.87 -9.13 -0.85
CA HIS A 57 15.67 -7.94 -1.13
C HIS A 57 15.94 -7.03 0.09
N ILE A 58 15.17 -7.20 1.17
CA ILE A 58 15.27 -6.38 2.38
C ILE A 58 15.48 -7.29 3.59
N ASP A 59 16.58 -7.09 4.30
CA ASP A 59 16.78 -7.75 5.60
C ASP A 59 15.85 -7.13 6.66
N LEU A 60 14.68 -7.74 6.82
CA LEU A 60 13.66 -7.30 7.77
C LEU A 60 14.11 -7.32 9.23
N LYS A 61 15.22 -8.00 9.58
CA LYS A 61 15.80 -7.96 10.93
C LYS A 61 16.40 -6.59 11.26
N THR A 62 16.77 -5.84 10.23
CA THR A 62 17.31 -4.48 10.39
C THR A 62 16.23 -3.40 10.47
N ILE A 63 14.96 -3.75 10.29
CA ILE A 63 13.82 -2.85 10.23
C ILE A 63 13.12 -2.83 11.59
N SER A 64 12.92 -1.63 12.14
CA SER A 64 12.15 -1.41 13.37
C SER A 64 10.79 -0.77 13.12
N THR A 65 10.67 0.01 12.02
CA THR A 65 9.44 0.74 11.70
C THR A 65 9.10 0.61 10.21
N TYR A 66 7.83 0.35 9.93
CA TYR A 66 7.30 0.18 8.58
C TYR A 66 6.05 1.04 8.36
N LEU A 67 5.95 1.69 7.21
CA LEU A 67 4.78 2.44 6.75
C LEU A 67 4.29 1.89 5.41
N ASP A 68 3.01 1.55 5.33
CA ASP A 68 2.31 1.22 4.08
C ASP A 68 1.31 2.33 3.73
N VAL A 69 1.55 3.02 2.62
CA VAL A 69 0.68 4.12 2.16
C VAL A 69 -0.34 3.59 1.17
N GLY A 70 -1.63 3.77 1.47
CA GLY A 70 -2.74 3.16 0.76
C GLY A 70 -2.85 1.68 1.09
N SER A 71 -2.87 1.36 2.40
CA SER A 71 -2.75 0.00 2.91
C SER A 71 -3.96 -0.90 2.61
N GLN A 72 -5.09 -0.33 2.16
CA GLN A 72 -6.34 -1.01 1.85
C GLN A 72 -6.79 -1.94 3.02
N LEU A 73 -6.82 -3.26 2.81
CA LEU A 73 -7.22 -4.24 3.83
C LEU A 73 -6.09 -4.56 4.83
N GLY A 74 -4.95 -3.87 4.73
CA GLY A 74 -3.81 -4.01 5.63
C GLY A 74 -2.93 -5.23 5.39
N TYR A 75 -3.08 -5.93 4.25
CA TYR A 75 -2.36 -7.18 3.99
C TYR A 75 -0.84 -7.04 4.13
N PHE A 76 -0.24 -6.02 3.52
CA PHE A 76 1.20 -5.78 3.60
C PHE A 76 1.65 -5.43 5.02
N VAL A 77 0.87 -4.61 5.73
CA VAL A 77 1.16 -4.22 7.12
C VAL A 77 1.25 -5.46 8.01
N TYR A 78 0.26 -6.35 7.90
CA TYR A 78 0.22 -7.59 8.67
C TYR A 78 1.31 -8.56 8.29
N LYS A 79 1.57 -8.75 6.99
CA LYS A 79 2.57 -9.73 6.52
C LYS A 79 3.99 -9.31 6.87
N ILE A 80 4.34 -8.04 6.79
CA ILE A 80 5.64 -7.53 7.22
C ILE A 80 5.81 -7.69 8.74
N ASN A 81 4.77 -7.40 9.54
CA ASN A 81 4.81 -7.65 10.98
C ASN A 81 4.87 -9.16 11.32
N GLU A 82 4.19 -10.02 10.56
CA GLU A 82 4.27 -11.49 10.73
C GLU A 82 5.69 -12.02 10.50
N LEU A 83 6.40 -11.49 9.49
CA LEU A 83 7.78 -11.87 9.19
C LEU A 83 8.78 -11.40 10.26
N ASN A 84 8.50 -10.29 10.94
CA ASN A 84 9.26 -9.83 12.09
C ASN A 84 8.34 -9.07 13.05
N HIS A 85 7.88 -9.72 14.10
CA HIS A 85 6.96 -9.17 15.10
C HIS A 85 7.49 -7.97 15.89
N ALA A 86 8.79 -7.68 15.83
CA ALA A 86 9.39 -6.50 16.44
C ALA A 86 9.15 -5.22 15.64
N ILE A 87 8.75 -5.32 14.37
CA ILE A 87 8.46 -4.18 13.52
C ILE A 87 7.17 -3.49 13.98
N LEU A 88 7.26 -2.20 14.27
CA LEU A 88 6.09 -1.33 14.44
C LEU A 88 5.57 -0.98 13.03
N ALA A 89 4.51 -1.65 12.62
CA ALA A 89 3.94 -1.50 11.28
C ALA A 89 2.71 -0.59 11.30
N THR A 90 2.70 0.41 10.42
CA THR A 90 1.63 1.40 10.29
C THR A 90 1.06 1.37 8.87
N GLY A 91 -0.26 1.34 8.74
CA GLY A 91 -0.98 1.54 7.48
C GLY A 91 -1.70 2.88 7.46
N ILE A 92 -1.67 3.58 6.32
CA ILE A 92 -2.53 4.75 6.07
C ILE A 92 -3.51 4.38 4.97
N GLU A 93 -4.81 4.55 5.24
CA GLU A 93 -5.89 4.23 4.29
C GLU A 93 -6.99 5.29 4.37
N MET A 94 -7.33 5.88 3.20
CA MET A 94 -8.36 6.91 3.13
C MET A 94 -9.78 6.35 3.11
N ASN A 95 -9.96 5.15 2.57
CA ASN A 95 -11.26 4.51 2.50
C ASN A 95 -11.64 3.97 3.89
N GLU A 96 -12.65 4.57 4.50
CA GLU A 96 -13.11 4.25 5.86
C GLU A 96 -13.47 2.75 6.01
N ILE A 97 -14.11 2.15 5.01
CA ILE A 97 -14.53 0.74 5.08
C ILE A 97 -13.30 -0.17 5.08
N SER A 98 -12.31 0.10 4.23
CA SER A 98 -11.06 -0.67 4.18
C SER A 98 -10.27 -0.52 5.47
N TYR A 99 -10.17 0.71 5.99
CA TYR A 99 -9.56 1.00 7.29
C TYR A 99 -10.23 0.20 8.43
N MET A 100 -11.58 0.28 8.54
CA MET A 100 -12.32 -0.44 9.58
C MET A 100 -12.16 -1.95 9.48
N TYR A 101 -12.09 -2.47 8.24
CA TYR A 101 -11.82 -3.88 8.00
C TYR A 101 -10.43 -4.27 8.48
N SER A 102 -9.40 -3.47 8.16
CA SER A 102 -8.03 -3.74 8.64
C SER A 102 -7.98 -3.76 10.17
N GLU A 103 -8.56 -2.77 10.86
CA GLU A 103 -8.63 -2.75 12.34
C GLU A 103 -9.30 -4.02 12.90
N LEU A 104 -10.45 -4.43 12.33
CA LEU A 104 -11.14 -5.65 12.75
C LEU A 104 -10.28 -6.90 12.59
N ILE A 105 -9.58 -7.04 11.47
CA ILE A 105 -8.66 -8.16 11.22
C ILE A 105 -7.57 -8.21 12.29
N GLY A 106 -7.04 -7.06 12.70
CA GLY A 106 -6.07 -6.97 13.80
C GLY A 106 -6.62 -7.47 15.14
N ILE A 107 -7.82 -7.05 15.48
CA ILE A 107 -8.50 -7.48 16.72
C ILE A 107 -8.73 -9.00 16.70
N LEU A 108 -9.27 -9.54 15.60
CA LEU A 108 -9.59 -10.96 15.46
C LEU A 108 -8.35 -11.85 15.52
N ASN A 109 -7.25 -11.41 14.93
CA ASN A 109 -5.99 -12.14 14.93
C ASN A 109 -5.10 -11.80 16.14
N LYS A 110 -5.54 -10.88 17.02
CA LYS A 110 -4.76 -10.43 18.19
C LYS A 110 -3.36 -9.95 17.83
N THR A 111 -3.24 -9.27 16.70
CA THR A 111 -1.96 -8.75 16.24
C THR A 111 -1.42 -7.69 17.19
N LYS A 112 -0.10 -7.62 17.31
CA LYS A 112 0.61 -6.62 18.12
C LYS A 112 1.52 -5.81 17.22
N ASN A 113 1.84 -4.58 17.64
CA ASN A 113 2.75 -3.70 16.91
C ASN A 113 2.25 -3.33 15.50
N VAL A 114 0.92 -3.36 15.29
CA VAL A 114 0.25 -2.95 14.06
C VAL A 114 -0.75 -1.85 14.39
N THR A 115 -0.75 -0.78 13.61
CA THR A 115 -1.69 0.33 13.72
C THR A 115 -2.15 0.79 12.36
N PHE A 116 -3.38 1.33 12.27
CA PHE A 116 -3.90 1.93 11.06
C PHE A 116 -4.35 3.36 11.33
N MET A 117 -4.26 4.20 10.31
CA MET A 117 -4.74 5.58 10.30
C MET A 117 -5.75 5.75 9.17
N ASN A 118 -6.97 6.15 9.51
CA ASN A 118 -7.93 6.56 8.47
C ASN A 118 -7.65 8.00 8.06
N SER A 119 -6.90 8.15 7.00
CA SER A 119 -6.51 9.47 6.49
C SER A 119 -6.15 9.41 5.02
N GLU A 120 -6.50 10.46 4.30
CA GLU A 120 -5.92 10.73 2.99
C GLU A 120 -4.48 11.23 3.17
N LEU A 121 -3.52 10.68 2.41
CA LEU A 121 -2.16 11.21 2.42
C LEU A 121 -2.08 12.50 1.60
N THR A 122 -1.83 13.61 2.27
CA THR A 122 -1.50 14.91 1.69
C THR A 122 -0.02 15.23 1.90
N SER A 123 0.50 16.24 1.16
CA SER A 123 1.87 16.71 1.39
C SER A 123 2.10 17.20 2.82
N ASP A 124 1.09 17.83 3.45
CA ASP A 124 1.18 18.29 4.84
C ASP A 124 1.27 17.13 5.83
N ILE A 125 0.46 16.07 5.65
CA ILE A 125 0.51 14.87 6.47
C ILE A 125 1.86 14.17 6.27
N ALA A 126 2.29 13.99 5.01
CA ALA A 126 3.58 13.39 4.68
C ALA A 126 4.76 14.17 5.29
N TYR A 127 4.67 15.50 5.33
CA TYR A 127 5.71 16.35 5.93
C TYR A 127 5.78 16.19 7.46
N ASN A 128 4.64 16.04 8.14
CA ASN A 128 4.56 16.01 9.60
C ASN A 128 4.67 14.61 10.21
N MET A 129 4.58 13.53 9.41
CA MET A 129 4.72 12.17 9.93
C MET A 129 6.14 11.85 10.42
N PRO A 130 6.31 10.84 11.31
CA PRO A 130 7.63 10.37 11.71
C PRO A 130 8.40 9.74 10.55
N CYS A 131 9.70 9.48 10.76
CA CYS A 131 10.51 8.72 9.80
C CYS A 131 10.39 7.22 10.05
N TYR A 132 10.37 6.43 8.96
CA TYR A 132 10.26 4.97 8.99
C TYR A 132 11.48 4.32 8.34
N ASP A 133 11.90 3.15 8.84
CA ASP A 133 13.00 2.40 8.25
C ASP A 133 12.63 1.87 6.86
N LEU A 134 11.39 1.42 6.70
CA LEU A 134 10.82 0.92 5.46
C LEU A 134 9.51 1.65 5.15
N VAL A 135 9.36 2.11 3.91
CA VAL A 135 8.11 2.70 3.40
C VAL A 135 7.70 1.97 2.13
N SER A 136 6.44 1.57 2.02
CA SER A 136 5.83 1.11 0.77
C SER A 136 4.80 2.11 0.26
N PHE A 137 4.84 2.36 -1.05
CA PHE A 137 3.91 3.23 -1.76
C PHE A 137 3.49 2.55 -3.05
N LEU A 138 2.49 1.67 -2.92
CA LEU A 138 2.14 0.70 -3.94
C LEU A 138 0.78 0.99 -4.56
N ASN A 139 0.80 1.36 -5.85
CA ASN A 139 -0.41 1.61 -6.65
C ASN A 139 -1.30 2.76 -6.14
N VAL A 140 -0.70 3.79 -5.57
CA VAL A 140 -1.39 4.99 -5.07
C VAL A 140 -1.00 6.25 -5.85
N PHE A 141 0.27 6.38 -6.26
CA PHE A 141 0.79 7.58 -6.90
C PHE A 141 -0.06 8.06 -8.09
N HIS A 142 -0.43 7.16 -9.00
CA HIS A 142 -1.25 7.49 -10.18
C HIS A 142 -2.65 8.00 -9.80
N HIS A 143 -3.23 7.55 -8.69
CA HIS A 143 -4.49 8.09 -8.20
C HIS A 143 -4.32 9.52 -7.68
N ILE A 144 -3.22 9.80 -6.96
CA ILE A 144 -2.94 11.17 -6.51
C ILE A 144 -2.72 12.09 -7.72
N VAL A 145 -1.98 11.63 -8.73
CA VAL A 145 -1.81 12.41 -9.98
C VAL A 145 -3.15 12.69 -10.62
N HIS A 146 -4.03 11.70 -10.75
CA HIS A 146 -5.34 11.86 -11.36
C HIS A 146 -6.23 12.85 -10.61
N PHE A 147 -6.33 12.73 -9.28
CA PHE A 147 -7.26 13.54 -8.49
C PHE A 147 -6.71 14.91 -8.07
N LYS A 148 -5.38 15.06 -7.95
CA LYS A 148 -4.74 16.27 -7.39
C LYS A 148 -3.63 16.84 -8.27
N GLY A 149 -3.30 16.20 -9.37
CA GLY A 149 -2.25 16.59 -10.29
C GLY A 149 -0.85 16.15 -9.86
N PHE A 150 0.06 16.16 -10.84
CA PHE A 150 1.45 15.73 -10.66
C PHE A 150 2.19 16.52 -9.56
N ASN A 151 1.97 17.83 -9.47
CA ASN A 151 2.68 18.66 -8.50
C ASN A 151 2.44 18.24 -7.04
N GLU A 152 1.21 17.84 -6.70
CA GLU A 152 0.91 17.35 -5.34
C GLU A 152 1.51 15.96 -5.13
N ALA A 153 1.38 15.06 -6.11
CA ALA A 153 1.99 13.74 -6.07
C ALA A 153 3.52 13.82 -5.89
N ASP A 154 4.19 14.74 -6.60
CA ASP A 154 5.64 14.98 -6.49
C ASP A 154 6.05 15.52 -5.10
N LYS A 155 5.26 16.47 -4.52
CA LYS A 155 5.50 16.93 -3.16
C LYS A 155 5.40 15.77 -2.15
N ILE A 156 4.37 14.94 -2.27
CA ILE A 156 4.20 13.76 -1.42
C ILE A 156 5.39 12.82 -1.56
N MET A 157 5.82 12.50 -2.78
CA MET A 157 6.98 11.64 -3.03
C MET A 157 8.25 12.20 -2.40
N LYS A 158 8.52 13.51 -2.54
CA LYS A 158 9.65 14.19 -1.90
C LYS A 158 9.59 14.12 -0.37
N CYS A 159 8.39 14.21 0.20
CA CYS A 159 8.19 14.02 1.65
C CYS A 159 8.43 12.56 2.05
N LEU A 160 7.86 11.59 1.35
CA LEU A 160 8.07 10.17 1.62
C LEU A 160 9.55 9.78 1.51
N TYR A 161 10.27 10.29 0.50
CA TYR A 161 11.73 10.14 0.43
C TYR A 161 12.42 10.64 1.70
N LYS A 162 12.10 11.87 2.16
CA LYS A 162 12.69 12.44 3.39
C LYS A 162 12.35 11.62 4.64
N LYS A 163 11.15 11.01 4.68
CA LYS A 163 10.67 10.19 5.81
C LYS A 163 11.13 8.75 5.77
N THR A 164 11.70 8.30 4.65
CA THR A 164 12.35 6.99 4.53
C THR A 164 13.74 7.04 5.12
N LYS A 165 14.11 6.09 5.98
CA LYS A 165 15.44 5.97 6.56
C LYS A 165 16.35 4.99 5.81
N LYS A 166 15.81 3.85 5.34
CA LYS A 166 16.59 2.77 4.73
C LYS A 166 16.06 2.34 3.38
N TYR A 167 14.79 1.88 3.33
CA TYR A 167 14.22 1.29 2.12
C TYR A 167 12.88 1.91 1.75
N PHE A 168 12.69 2.07 0.45
CA PHE A 168 11.44 2.52 -0.13
C PHE A 168 11.00 1.55 -1.22
N ILE A 169 9.76 1.10 -1.18
CA ILE A 169 9.18 0.18 -2.16
C ILE A 169 8.14 0.96 -2.97
N PHE A 170 8.25 0.87 -4.29
CA PHE A 170 7.40 1.64 -5.18
C PHE A 170 6.86 0.81 -6.35
N GLU A 171 5.57 0.99 -6.62
CA GLU A 171 4.87 0.49 -7.79
C GLU A 171 3.74 1.46 -8.11
N THR A 172 3.54 1.77 -9.39
CA THR A 172 2.47 2.69 -9.81
C THR A 172 1.86 2.30 -11.15
N GLY A 173 0.62 2.75 -11.39
CA GLY A 173 0.02 2.75 -12.71
C GLY A 173 0.86 3.54 -13.70
N GLN A 174 0.79 3.17 -14.98
CA GLN A 174 1.66 3.67 -16.03
C GLN A 174 0.86 4.22 -17.23
N TYR A 175 1.47 5.11 -18.01
CA TYR A 175 0.84 5.74 -19.17
C TYR A 175 0.40 4.75 -20.26
N ASN A 176 1.12 3.65 -20.44
CA ASN A 176 0.78 2.61 -21.42
C ASN A 176 -0.46 1.78 -21.06
N GLU A 177 -1.01 1.93 -19.86
CA GLU A 177 -2.24 1.25 -19.43
C GLU A 177 -3.49 1.91 -20.07
N LYS A 178 -3.57 1.88 -21.38
CA LYS A 178 -4.64 2.53 -22.17
C LYS A 178 -6.03 2.08 -21.73
N GLY A 179 -6.97 3.04 -21.70
CA GLY A 179 -8.37 2.79 -21.32
C GLY A 179 -8.65 2.89 -19.81
N LEU A 180 -7.63 3.00 -18.98
CA LEU A 180 -7.82 3.27 -17.56
C LEU A 180 -7.96 4.79 -17.33
N TYR A 181 -8.84 5.17 -16.40
CA TYR A 181 -9.27 6.56 -16.21
C TYR A 181 -8.12 7.51 -15.81
N TRP A 182 -7.03 6.99 -15.26
CA TRP A 182 -5.85 7.78 -14.87
C TRP A 182 -4.76 7.83 -15.94
N SER A 183 -4.80 6.97 -16.96
CA SER A 183 -3.65 6.76 -17.85
C SER A 183 -3.27 8.03 -18.63
N SER A 184 -4.25 8.81 -19.07
CA SER A 184 -4.01 10.08 -19.80
C SER A 184 -3.25 11.11 -18.97
N ASP A 185 -3.46 11.12 -17.65
CA ASP A 185 -2.82 12.07 -16.73
C ASP A 185 -1.35 11.74 -16.49
N LEU A 186 -0.93 10.53 -16.88
CA LEU A 186 0.44 10.04 -16.77
C LEU A 186 1.25 10.23 -18.06
N SER A 187 0.78 11.04 -19.01
CA SER A 187 1.45 11.29 -20.31
C SER A 187 2.89 11.81 -20.19
N PHE A 188 3.24 12.44 -19.07
CA PHE A 188 4.60 12.86 -18.76
C PHE A 188 5.61 11.70 -18.62
N MET A 189 5.14 10.44 -18.44
CA MET A 189 6.01 9.26 -18.42
C MET A 189 6.52 8.87 -19.81
N GLY A 190 5.94 9.43 -20.89
CA GLY A 190 6.35 9.16 -22.27
C GLY A 190 6.15 7.70 -22.69
N ASP A 191 6.91 7.28 -23.71
CA ASP A 191 6.78 5.95 -24.33
C ASP A 191 7.44 4.82 -23.51
N SER A 192 8.21 5.16 -22.48
CA SER A 192 8.90 4.21 -21.61
C SER A 192 8.58 4.45 -20.13
N PRO A 193 7.33 4.21 -19.70
CA PRO A 193 6.88 4.59 -18.35
C PRO A 193 7.68 3.93 -17.22
N THR A 194 8.07 2.68 -17.38
CA THR A 194 8.89 1.97 -16.39
C THR A 194 10.29 2.62 -16.25
N HIS A 195 10.87 3.08 -17.35
CA HIS A 195 12.14 3.80 -17.33
C HIS A 195 12.00 5.18 -16.69
N TRP A 196 10.91 5.88 -17.00
CA TRP A 196 10.59 7.14 -16.34
C TRP A 196 10.51 6.98 -14.81
N VAL A 197 9.84 5.93 -14.33
CA VAL A 197 9.74 5.64 -12.88
C VAL A 197 11.14 5.42 -12.29
N PHE A 198 11.99 4.67 -12.97
CA PHE A 198 13.37 4.42 -12.52
C PHE A 198 14.15 5.74 -12.38
N GLU A 199 14.17 6.58 -13.42
CA GLU A 199 14.86 7.88 -13.41
C GLU A 199 14.27 8.82 -12.35
N TYR A 200 12.95 8.85 -12.22
CA TYR A 200 12.28 9.67 -11.22
C TYR A 200 12.70 9.30 -9.77
N LEU A 201 12.78 8.00 -9.46
CA LEU A 201 13.25 7.53 -8.17
C LEU A 201 14.74 7.90 -7.93
N GLN A 202 15.58 7.82 -8.96
CA GLN A 202 16.97 8.30 -8.87
C GLN A 202 17.04 9.80 -8.62
N MET A 203 16.24 10.61 -9.33
CA MET A 203 16.20 12.07 -9.14
C MET A 203 15.71 12.49 -7.74
N LEU A 204 14.92 11.66 -7.05
CA LEU A 204 14.54 11.88 -5.65
C LEU A 204 15.74 11.79 -4.70
N GLY A 205 16.82 11.08 -5.11
CA GLY A 205 18.06 10.98 -4.35
C GLY A 205 18.30 9.63 -3.66
N PHE A 206 17.57 8.56 -4.02
CA PHE A 206 17.88 7.22 -3.54
C PHE A 206 19.26 6.78 -4.04
N SER A 207 20.06 6.20 -3.14
CA SER A 207 21.44 5.78 -3.44
C SER A 207 21.51 4.56 -4.38
N ASP A 208 20.49 3.71 -4.33
CA ASP A 208 20.33 2.54 -5.19
C ASP A 208 18.85 2.36 -5.54
N VAL A 209 18.56 2.18 -6.82
CA VAL A 209 17.20 1.95 -7.34
C VAL A 209 17.22 0.68 -8.17
N LYS A 210 16.50 -0.34 -7.74
CA LYS A 210 16.42 -1.62 -8.44
C LYS A 210 14.99 -1.93 -8.83
N MET A 211 14.74 -2.18 -10.10
CA MET A 211 13.54 -2.89 -10.52
C MET A 211 13.76 -4.38 -10.27
N VAL A 212 13.11 -4.91 -9.24
CA VAL A 212 13.32 -6.28 -8.77
C VAL A 212 12.33 -7.28 -9.36
N SER A 213 11.21 -6.79 -9.90
CA SER A 213 10.20 -7.60 -10.59
C SER A 213 9.30 -6.74 -11.47
N LYS A 214 8.42 -7.42 -12.21
CA LYS A 214 7.27 -6.83 -12.90
C LYS A 214 6.03 -7.64 -12.56
N PHE A 215 4.91 -6.96 -12.41
CA PHE A 215 3.63 -7.58 -12.13
C PHE A 215 2.57 -7.14 -13.11
N LYS A 216 1.80 -8.09 -13.60
CA LYS A 216 0.64 -7.79 -14.45
C LYS A 216 -0.41 -7.03 -13.67
N THR A 217 -1.07 -6.12 -14.33
CA THR A 217 -2.25 -5.48 -13.77
C THR A 217 -3.45 -6.42 -13.94
N HIS A 218 -4.37 -6.41 -12.99
CA HIS A 218 -5.62 -7.15 -13.10
C HIS A 218 -6.64 -6.49 -14.04
N LEU A 219 -6.34 -5.27 -14.51
CA LEU A 219 -7.25 -4.46 -15.33
C LEU A 219 -6.96 -4.60 -16.83
N ASN A 220 -5.72 -4.92 -17.19
CA ASN A 220 -5.26 -5.15 -18.54
C ASN A 220 -4.01 -6.06 -18.51
N ASN A 221 -3.41 -6.37 -19.65
CA ASN A 221 -2.23 -7.24 -19.73
C ASN A 221 -0.90 -6.49 -19.57
N GLU A 222 -0.94 -5.20 -19.24
CA GLU A 222 0.27 -4.40 -19.04
C GLU A 222 0.97 -4.79 -17.73
N GLU A 223 2.29 -4.58 -17.71
CA GLU A 223 3.13 -4.89 -16.56
C GLU A 223 3.65 -3.62 -15.91
N ARG A 224 3.61 -3.57 -14.58
CA ARG A 224 4.18 -2.49 -13.76
C ARG A 224 5.50 -2.93 -13.17
N GLY A 225 6.51 -2.08 -13.23
CA GLY A 225 7.77 -2.29 -12.53
C GLY A 225 7.56 -2.22 -11.02
N PHE A 226 8.16 -3.18 -10.29
CA PHE A 226 8.21 -3.20 -8.83
C PHE A 226 9.64 -2.85 -8.39
N PHE A 227 9.77 -1.74 -7.67
CA PHE A 227 11.05 -1.15 -7.34
C PHE A 227 11.35 -1.25 -5.85
N VAL A 228 12.58 -1.61 -5.52
CA VAL A 228 13.17 -1.50 -4.19
C VAL A 228 14.30 -0.47 -4.26
N CYS A 229 14.17 0.57 -3.43
CA CYS A 229 15.13 1.67 -3.38
C CYS A 229 15.83 1.68 -2.01
N THR A 230 17.12 1.96 -2.00
CA THR A 230 17.93 2.15 -0.78
C THR A 230 18.26 3.63 -0.63
N LYS A 231 18.24 4.12 0.60
CA LYS A 231 18.60 5.50 0.93
C LYS A 231 20.02 5.62 1.44
#